data_f89cab7b868dbd10829e4fe3ec049c34
#
_entry.id   f89cab7b868dbd10829e4fe3ec049c34
#
_cell.length_a   1.000
_cell.length_b   1.000
_cell.length_c   1.000
_cell.angle_alpha   90.00
_cell.angle_beta   90.00
_cell.angle_gamma   90.00
#
_symmetry.space_group_name_H-M   'P 1'
#
loop_
_entity.id
_entity.type
_entity.pdbx_description
1 polymer ?
#
loop_
_entity_poly.entity_id
_entity_poly.type
_entity_poly.pdbx_seq_one_letter_code
_entity_poly.pdbx_strand_id
1 'polypeptide(L)'
;MLELVNLSCGYGAFNAAADFSLKLRPGTITALLGANGAGKSSTLMCVAGHVDLQAGKILFGEQDISQLPATERVRAGIAISPEGRRLFKDLSVQDNLRVGGLIHPSSAYAKDRDRVLDLFPRLGERMASLAGNLSGGEQQMLAIGRALMLNPKL
;
A
#
# COMPACT_ATOMS: atom_id res chain seq x y z
N MET A 1 -10.42 -10.80 -2.89
CA MET A 1 -9.83 -11.12 -4.19
C MET A 1 -9.77 -9.83 -5.01
N LEU A 2 -8.69 -9.58 -5.75
CA LEU A 2 -8.59 -8.45 -6.70
C LEU A 2 -8.66 -9.00 -8.11
N GLU A 3 -9.42 -8.33 -8.99
CA GLU A 3 -9.46 -8.65 -10.41
C GLU A 3 -9.34 -7.35 -11.21
N LEU A 4 -8.39 -7.32 -12.13
CA LEU A 4 -8.17 -6.26 -13.10
C LEU A 4 -8.65 -6.78 -14.45
N VAL A 5 -9.53 -6.05 -15.10
CA VAL A 5 -10.13 -6.45 -16.38
C VAL A 5 -9.80 -5.40 -17.43
N ASN A 6 -8.93 -5.74 -18.38
CA ASN A 6 -8.48 -4.87 -19.49
C ASN A 6 -8.04 -3.47 -19.00
N LEU A 7 -7.35 -3.43 -17.85
CA LEU A 7 -6.93 -2.19 -17.19
C LEU A 7 -5.97 -1.42 -18.08
N SER A 8 -6.31 -0.17 -18.37
CA SER A 8 -5.40 0.83 -18.92
C SER A 8 -5.34 2.00 -17.96
N CYS A 9 -4.14 2.44 -17.60
CA CYS A 9 -3.93 3.52 -16.63
C CYS A 9 -2.77 4.42 -17.01
N GLY A 10 -2.80 5.66 -16.53
CA GLY A 10 -1.76 6.62 -16.86
C GLY A 10 -2.01 8.02 -16.30
N TYR A 11 -1.32 9.00 -16.86
CA TYR A 11 -1.32 10.38 -16.42
C TYR A 11 -1.77 11.28 -17.60
N GLY A 12 -2.96 11.87 -17.48
CA GLY A 12 -3.54 12.64 -18.59
C GLY A 12 -3.63 11.79 -19.86
N ALA A 13 -3.02 12.25 -20.95
CA ALA A 13 -2.99 11.52 -22.24
C ALA A 13 -1.92 10.42 -22.30
N PHE A 14 -1.04 10.29 -21.30
CA PHE A 14 0.02 9.29 -21.30
C PHE A 14 -0.47 7.96 -20.71
N ASN A 15 -0.46 6.91 -21.52
CA ASN A 15 -0.74 5.54 -21.09
C ASN A 15 0.53 4.92 -20.50
N ALA A 16 0.52 4.60 -19.21
CA ALA A 16 1.62 3.94 -18.51
C ALA A 16 1.49 2.41 -18.56
N ALA A 17 0.26 1.88 -18.57
CA ALA A 17 -0.06 0.47 -18.80
C ALA A 17 -1.35 0.39 -19.63
N ALA A 18 -1.42 -0.58 -20.54
CA ALA A 18 -2.56 -0.75 -21.44
C ALA A 18 -2.99 -2.22 -21.50
N ASP A 19 -4.29 -2.43 -21.49
CA ASP A 19 -4.98 -3.73 -21.68
C ASP A 19 -4.44 -4.85 -20.77
N PHE A 20 -4.18 -4.54 -19.50
CA PHE A 20 -3.64 -5.48 -18.53
C PHE A 20 -4.74 -6.14 -17.72
N SER A 21 -4.77 -7.47 -17.73
CA SER A 21 -5.71 -8.26 -16.93
C SER A 21 -4.97 -9.15 -15.94
N LEU A 22 -5.48 -9.20 -14.70
CA LEU A 22 -4.89 -9.97 -13.62
C LEU A 22 -5.97 -10.38 -12.62
N LYS A 23 -5.88 -11.61 -12.11
CA LYS A 23 -6.75 -12.08 -11.03
C LYS A 23 -5.92 -12.61 -9.88
N LEU A 24 -6.03 -11.97 -8.72
CA LEU A 24 -5.36 -12.38 -7.49
C LEU A 24 -6.28 -13.29 -6.66
N ARG A 25 -5.69 -14.33 -6.09
CA ARG A 25 -6.39 -15.22 -5.15
C ARG A 25 -6.13 -14.79 -3.72
N PRO A 26 -7.11 -14.93 -2.82
CA PRO A 26 -6.88 -14.71 -1.39
C PRO A 26 -5.75 -15.58 -0.85
N GLY A 27 -4.97 -15.05 0.10
CA GLY A 27 -3.90 -15.80 0.77
C GLY A 27 -2.67 -16.10 -0.09
N THR A 28 -2.54 -15.46 -1.28
CA THR A 28 -1.37 -15.63 -2.15
C THR A 28 -0.53 -14.38 -2.23
N ILE A 29 0.77 -14.56 -2.46
CA ILE A 29 1.69 -13.49 -2.85
C ILE A 29 1.87 -13.56 -4.35
N THR A 30 1.64 -12.44 -5.04
CA THR A 30 1.81 -12.34 -6.49
C THR A 30 2.91 -11.34 -6.82
N ALA A 31 3.90 -11.75 -7.60
CA ALA A 31 4.95 -10.86 -8.09
C ALA A 31 4.58 -10.33 -9.49
N LEU A 32 4.61 -9.00 -9.65
CA LEU A 32 4.47 -8.33 -10.93
C LEU A 32 5.86 -8.06 -11.51
N LEU A 33 6.25 -8.83 -12.52
CA LEU A 33 7.57 -8.75 -13.14
C LEU A 33 7.50 -8.07 -14.51
N GLY A 34 8.61 -7.46 -14.93
CA GLY A 34 8.74 -6.79 -16.23
C GLY A 34 9.87 -5.76 -16.23
N ALA A 35 10.23 -5.27 -17.41
CA ALA A 35 11.26 -4.24 -17.59
C ALA A 35 10.90 -2.92 -16.88
N ASN A 36 11.91 -2.05 -16.71
CA ASN A 36 11.66 -0.69 -16.26
C ASN A 36 10.81 0.05 -17.31
N GLY A 37 9.83 0.81 -16.85
CA GLY A 37 8.87 1.47 -17.75
C GLY A 37 7.69 0.60 -18.23
N ALA A 38 7.63 -0.69 -17.86
CA ALA A 38 6.50 -1.58 -18.22
C ALA A 38 5.18 -1.31 -17.49
N GLY A 39 5.06 -0.21 -16.75
CA GLY A 39 3.81 0.19 -16.09
C GLY A 39 3.52 -0.49 -14.75
N LYS A 40 4.46 -1.31 -14.20
CA LYS A 40 4.23 -2.05 -12.93
C LYS A 40 3.79 -1.14 -11.77
N SER A 41 4.60 -0.11 -11.49
CA SER A 41 4.30 0.85 -10.41
C SER A 41 3.02 1.64 -10.68
N SER A 42 2.78 2.03 -11.95
CA SER A 42 1.57 2.74 -12.35
C SER A 42 0.32 1.88 -12.17
N THR A 43 0.40 0.59 -12.50
CA THR A 43 -0.70 -0.37 -12.24
C THR A 43 -1.01 -0.46 -10.75
N LEU A 44 0.01 -0.64 -9.89
CA LEU A 44 -0.19 -0.69 -8.44
C LEU A 44 -0.77 0.62 -7.90
N MET A 45 -0.26 1.76 -8.38
CA MET A 45 -0.76 3.08 -7.99
C MET A 45 -2.18 3.33 -8.50
N CYS A 46 -2.55 2.79 -9.66
CA CYS A 46 -3.92 2.83 -10.17
C CYS A 46 -4.87 1.99 -9.30
N VAL A 47 -4.46 0.79 -8.89
CA VAL A 47 -5.23 -0.04 -7.94
C VAL A 47 -5.40 0.69 -6.60
N ALA A 48 -4.40 1.41 -6.13
CA ALA A 48 -4.47 2.22 -4.91
C ALA A 48 -5.24 3.55 -5.07
N GLY A 49 -5.61 3.95 -6.30
CA GLY A 49 -6.37 5.17 -6.58
C GLY A 49 -5.53 6.44 -6.68
N HIS A 50 -4.23 6.32 -6.94
CA HIS A 50 -3.30 7.44 -7.10
C HIS A 50 -2.93 7.73 -8.56
N VAL A 51 -3.33 6.86 -9.49
CA VAL A 51 -3.16 7.02 -10.94
C VAL A 51 -4.51 6.76 -11.58
N ASP A 52 -4.84 7.53 -12.62
CA ASP A 52 -6.14 7.48 -13.26
C ASP A 52 -6.33 6.16 -14.02
N LEU A 53 -7.47 5.53 -13.80
CA LEU A 53 -7.97 4.44 -14.64
C LEU A 53 -8.55 5.07 -15.92
N GLN A 54 -7.94 4.78 -17.06
CA GLN A 54 -8.36 5.31 -18.37
C GLN A 54 -9.33 4.36 -19.09
N ALA A 55 -9.17 3.04 -18.89
CA ALA A 55 -10.08 2.03 -19.41
C ALA A 55 -10.04 0.76 -18.56
N GLY A 56 -11.05 -0.10 -18.72
CA GLY A 56 -11.17 -1.36 -18.00
C GLY A 56 -11.86 -1.21 -16.65
N LYS A 57 -11.66 -2.21 -15.77
CA LYS A 57 -12.29 -2.26 -14.45
C LYS A 57 -11.34 -2.80 -13.39
N ILE A 58 -11.56 -2.37 -12.15
CA ILE A 58 -10.90 -2.88 -10.94
C ILE A 58 -11.98 -3.40 -10.00
N LEU A 59 -12.01 -4.72 -9.80
CA LEU A 59 -12.96 -5.38 -8.91
C LEU A 59 -12.23 -5.84 -7.63
N PHE A 60 -12.74 -5.47 -6.47
CA PHE A 60 -12.21 -5.90 -5.17
C PHE A 60 -13.29 -6.63 -4.37
N GLY A 61 -13.16 -7.95 -4.24
CA GLY A 61 -14.27 -8.81 -3.83
C GLY A 61 -15.36 -8.81 -4.89
N GLU A 62 -16.56 -8.41 -4.49
CA GLU A 62 -17.73 -8.25 -5.37
C GLU A 62 -17.95 -6.78 -5.78
N GLN A 63 -17.14 -5.86 -5.25
CA GLN A 63 -17.30 -4.42 -5.47
C GLN A 63 -16.45 -3.94 -6.65
N ASP A 64 -17.06 -3.20 -7.56
CA ASP A 64 -16.34 -2.39 -8.55
C ASP A 64 -15.80 -1.13 -7.87
N ILE A 65 -14.48 -1.03 -7.78
CA ILE A 65 -13.78 0.09 -7.15
C ILE A 65 -13.14 1.04 -8.17
N SER A 66 -13.43 0.87 -9.45
CA SER A 66 -12.82 1.59 -10.57
C SER A 66 -12.86 3.11 -10.38
N GLN A 67 -13.99 3.63 -9.89
CA GLN A 67 -14.22 5.06 -9.70
C GLN A 67 -14.07 5.54 -8.24
N LEU A 68 -13.72 4.63 -7.31
CA LEU A 68 -13.54 5.02 -5.92
C LEU A 68 -12.25 5.83 -5.75
N PRO A 69 -12.28 6.94 -4.98
CA PRO A 69 -11.09 7.68 -4.63
C PRO A 69 -10.18 6.84 -3.72
N ALA A 70 -8.88 7.20 -3.65
CA ALA A 70 -7.88 6.49 -2.85
C ALA A 70 -8.32 6.28 -1.39
N THR A 71 -8.95 7.28 -0.77
CA THR A 71 -9.44 7.20 0.62
C THR A 71 -10.47 6.09 0.83
N GLU A 72 -11.39 5.90 -0.12
CA GLU A 72 -12.39 4.82 -0.04
C GLU A 72 -11.77 3.45 -0.32
N ARG A 73 -10.77 3.35 -1.20
CA ARG A 73 -10.04 2.10 -1.42
C ARG A 73 -9.24 1.68 -0.19
N VAL A 74 -8.64 2.64 0.52
CA VAL A 74 -8.00 2.38 1.82
C VAL A 74 -9.03 1.86 2.83
N ARG A 75 -10.22 2.47 2.93
CA ARG A 75 -11.31 2.00 3.79
C ARG A 75 -11.83 0.60 3.40
N ALA A 76 -11.81 0.26 2.13
CA ALA A 76 -12.13 -1.07 1.65
C ALA A 76 -11.08 -2.14 2.05
N GLY A 77 -9.88 -1.70 2.44
CA GLY A 77 -8.80 -2.56 2.93
C GLY A 77 -7.64 -2.73 1.95
N ILE A 78 -7.43 -1.78 1.04
CA ILE A 78 -6.28 -1.75 0.14
C ILE A 78 -5.22 -0.83 0.72
N ALA A 79 -4.02 -1.35 0.98
CA ALA A 79 -2.86 -0.57 1.42
C ALA A 79 -1.72 -0.64 0.40
N ILE A 80 -0.90 0.40 0.35
CA ILE A 80 0.28 0.44 -0.49
C ILE A 80 1.48 0.92 0.32
N SER A 81 2.63 0.25 0.12
CA SER A 81 3.93 0.75 0.54
C SER A 81 4.65 1.29 -0.71
N PRO A 82 4.71 2.61 -0.90
CA PRO A 82 5.22 3.20 -2.12
C PRO A 82 6.74 3.07 -2.23
N GLU A 83 7.26 3.17 -3.45
CA GLU A 83 8.67 3.29 -3.72
C GLU A 83 9.28 4.51 -2.99
N GLY A 84 10.55 4.37 -2.59
CA GLY A 84 11.23 5.42 -1.83
C GLY A 84 10.83 5.51 -0.36
N ARG A 85 10.10 4.51 0.16
CA ARG A 85 9.68 4.37 1.57
C ARG A 85 8.74 5.47 2.07
N ARG A 86 8.95 6.73 1.66
CA ARG A 86 8.16 7.93 1.98
C ARG A 86 7.82 8.04 3.47
N LEU A 87 8.83 7.82 4.32
CA LEU A 87 8.71 7.99 5.76
C LEU A 87 8.70 9.46 6.17
N PHE A 88 8.05 9.75 7.28
CA PHE A 88 8.20 11.02 7.99
C PHE A 88 9.48 10.96 8.81
N LYS A 89 10.60 11.44 8.24
CA LYS A 89 11.96 11.24 8.78
C LYS A 89 12.16 11.90 10.14
N ASP A 90 11.47 13.00 10.37
CA ASP A 90 11.53 13.81 11.61
C ASP A 90 10.56 13.31 12.70
N LEU A 91 9.76 12.30 12.39
CA LEU A 91 8.89 11.61 13.35
C LEU A 91 9.57 10.33 13.85
N SER A 92 9.20 9.92 15.07
CA SER A 92 9.64 8.65 15.65
C SER A 92 9.08 7.45 14.87
N VAL A 93 9.64 6.26 15.09
CA VAL A 93 9.06 4.99 14.62
C VAL A 93 7.61 4.86 15.07
N GLN A 94 7.37 5.11 16.37
CA GLN A 94 6.03 5.06 16.96
C GLN A 94 5.06 6.00 16.24
N ASP A 95 5.46 7.25 15.98
CA ASP A 95 4.58 8.22 15.33
C ASP A 95 4.33 7.88 13.87
N ASN A 96 5.34 7.36 13.15
CA ASN A 96 5.14 6.84 11.79
C ASN A 96 4.10 5.71 11.76
N LEU A 97 4.17 4.75 12.70
CA LEU A 97 3.17 3.69 12.80
C LEU A 97 1.79 4.27 13.15
N ARG A 98 1.73 5.23 14.09
CA ARG A 98 0.48 5.87 14.48
C ARG A 98 -0.21 6.57 13.30
N VAL A 99 0.55 7.29 12.48
CA VAL A 99 0.02 7.90 11.24
C VAL A 99 -0.57 6.85 10.30
N GLY A 100 0.06 5.67 10.17
CA GLY A 100 -0.46 4.56 9.38
C GLY A 100 -1.85 4.09 9.81
N GLY A 101 -2.13 4.10 11.13
CA GLY A 101 -3.39 3.62 11.70
C GLY A 101 -4.47 4.68 11.93
N LEU A 102 -4.29 5.94 11.48
CA LEU A 102 -5.20 7.05 11.81
C LEU A 102 -6.65 6.88 11.33
N ILE A 103 -6.89 6.04 10.32
CA ILE A 103 -8.26 5.80 9.83
C ILE A 103 -9.06 4.82 10.70
N HIS A 104 -8.38 4.09 11.59
CA HIS A 104 -9.01 3.15 12.51
C HIS A 104 -9.30 3.80 13.87
N PRO A 105 -10.28 3.29 14.63
CA PRO A 105 -10.49 3.71 16.01
C PRO A 105 -9.20 3.54 16.83
N SER A 106 -8.95 4.47 17.74
CA SER A 106 -7.76 4.45 18.63
C SER A 106 -7.64 3.15 19.44
N SER A 107 -8.76 2.49 19.73
CA SER A 107 -8.81 1.18 20.40
C SER A 107 -8.17 0.05 19.59
N ALA A 108 -8.10 0.15 18.27
CA ALA A 108 -7.46 -0.87 17.41
C ALA A 108 -5.93 -0.71 17.34
N TYR A 109 -5.42 0.49 17.64
CA TYR A 109 -4.01 0.84 17.45
C TYR A 109 -3.05 -0.14 18.14
N ALA A 110 -3.29 -0.47 19.40
CA ALA A 110 -2.39 -1.34 20.17
C ALA A 110 -2.27 -2.73 19.52
N LYS A 111 -3.39 -3.31 19.12
CA LYS A 111 -3.43 -4.63 18.46
C LYS A 111 -2.72 -4.60 17.11
N ASP A 112 -2.97 -3.59 16.29
CA ASP A 112 -2.35 -3.48 14.96
C ASP A 112 -0.85 -3.22 15.06
N ARG A 113 -0.43 -2.36 16.02
CA ARG A 113 0.97 -2.12 16.33
C ARG A 113 1.67 -3.42 16.78
N ASP A 114 1.11 -4.15 17.73
CA ASP A 114 1.72 -5.35 18.27
C ASP A 114 1.93 -6.39 17.16
N ARG A 115 0.93 -6.57 16.27
CA ARG A 115 1.09 -7.41 15.08
C ARG A 115 2.24 -6.96 14.17
N VAL A 116 2.42 -5.66 13.97
CA VAL A 116 3.53 -5.11 13.18
C VAL A 116 4.87 -5.38 13.88
N LEU A 117 4.93 -5.25 15.21
CA LEU A 117 6.15 -5.49 15.98
C LEU A 117 6.49 -6.99 16.05
N ASP A 118 5.51 -7.89 16.04
CA ASP A 118 5.72 -9.33 15.91
C ASP A 118 6.41 -9.68 14.58
N LEU A 119 6.01 -9.01 13.48
CA LEU A 119 6.65 -9.18 12.18
C LEU A 119 8.02 -8.50 12.08
N PHE A 120 8.20 -7.38 12.75
CA PHE A 120 9.41 -6.56 12.71
C PHE A 120 9.92 -6.21 14.12
N PRO A 121 10.44 -7.18 14.90
CA PRO A 121 10.86 -6.94 16.29
C PRO A 121 11.89 -5.79 16.45
N ARG A 122 12.76 -5.60 15.44
CA ARG A 122 13.73 -4.50 15.44
C ARG A 122 13.12 -3.11 15.50
N LEU A 123 11.89 -2.93 15.02
CA LEU A 123 11.17 -1.66 15.17
C LEU A 123 10.79 -1.41 16.63
N GLY A 124 10.47 -2.46 17.38
CA GLY A 124 10.17 -2.38 18.82
C GLY A 124 11.33 -1.83 19.65
N GLU A 125 12.56 -2.23 19.30
CA GLU A 125 13.79 -1.72 19.95
C GLU A 125 14.07 -0.25 19.63
N ARG A 126 13.44 0.29 18.58
CA ARG A 126 13.69 1.63 18.02
C ARG A 126 12.48 2.56 18.08
N MET A 127 11.44 2.24 18.85
CA MET A 127 10.17 2.99 18.86
C MET A 127 10.33 4.50 19.06
N ALA A 128 11.27 4.92 19.92
CA ALA A 128 11.54 6.34 20.18
C ALA A 128 12.54 6.98 19.19
N SER A 129 13.20 6.17 18.34
CA SER A 129 14.17 6.68 17.37
C SER A 129 13.47 7.42 16.23
N LEU A 130 14.09 8.51 15.75
CA LEU A 130 13.63 9.19 14.53
C LEU A 130 13.79 8.25 13.33
N ALA A 131 12.78 8.23 12.45
CA ALA A 131 12.78 7.36 11.27
C ALA A 131 13.94 7.67 10.30
N GLY A 132 14.42 8.92 10.28
CA GLY A 132 15.60 9.33 9.52
C GLY A 132 16.90 8.68 9.97
N ASN A 133 17.00 8.27 11.25
CA ASN A 133 18.20 7.68 11.86
C ASN A 133 18.25 6.15 11.76
N LEU A 134 17.24 5.54 11.17
CA LEU A 134 17.17 4.10 10.94
C LEU A 134 18.07 3.68 9.78
N SER A 135 18.59 2.46 9.84
CA SER A 135 19.24 1.82 8.69
C SER A 135 18.24 1.67 7.51
N GLY A 136 18.78 1.49 6.30
CA GLY A 136 17.95 1.31 5.11
C GLY A 136 16.97 0.14 5.21
N GLY A 137 17.37 -0.96 5.87
CA GLY A 137 16.50 -2.12 6.13
C GLY A 137 15.39 -1.80 7.14
N GLU A 138 15.74 -1.15 8.26
CA GLU A 138 14.76 -0.73 9.28
C GLU A 138 13.76 0.29 8.72
N GLN A 139 14.21 1.22 7.87
CA GLN A 139 13.31 2.14 7.16
C GLN A 139 12.34 1.40 6.24
N GLN A 140 12.79 0.33 5.58
CA GLN A 140 11.90 -0.50 4.74
C GLN A 140 10.89 -1.26 5.59
N MET A 141 11.32 -1.84 6.72
CA MET A 141 10.42 -2.48 7.69
C MET A 141 9.36 -1.48 8.17
N LEU A 142 9.77 -0.25 8.51
CA LEU A 142 8.86 0.80 8.97
C LEU A 142 7.85 1.22 7.89
N ALA A 143 8.30 1.34 6.63
CA ALA A 143 7.41 1.68 5.51
C ALA A 143 6.33 0.61 5.28
N ILE A 144 6.71 -0.66 5.35
CA ILE A 144 5.78 -1.79 5.26
C ILE A 144 4.90 -1.83 6.51
N GLY A 145 5.49 -1.70 7.71
CA GLY A 145 4.77 -1.66 8.98
C GLY A 145 3.69 -0.59 8.99
N ARG A 146 3.98 0.61 8.49
CA ARG A 146 3.01 1.70 8.36
C ARG A 146 1.81 1.32 7.47
N ALA A 147 2.04 0.62 6.36
CA ALA A 147 0.95 0.11 5.53
C ALA A 147 0.14 -0.98 6.24
N LEU A 148 0.81 -1.86 7.01
CA LEU A 148 0.16 -2.92 7.76
C LEU A 148 -0.68 -2.42 8.95
N MET A 149 -0.40 -1.20 9.46
CA MET A 149 -1.26 -0.55 10.48
C MET A 149 -2.69 -0.31 10.01
N LEU A 150 -2.94 -0.32 8.70
CA LEU A 150 -4.28 -0.25 8.10
C LEU A 150 -5.05 -1.58 8.20
N ASN A 151 -4.47 -2.63 8.77
CA ASN A 151 -5.05 -3.99 8.78
C ASN A 151 -5.59 -4.40 7.40
N PRO A 152 -4.76 -4.33 6.34
CA PRO A 152 -5.23 -4.46 4.97
C PRO A 152 -5.67 -5.88 4.64
N LYS A 153 -6.58 -5.96 3.67
CA LYS A 153 -6.98 -7.21 3.00
C LYS A 153 -6.12 -7.46 1.75
N LEU A 154 -5.51 -6.37 1.21
CA LEU A 154 -4.60 -6.36 0.06
C LEU A 154 -3.51 -5.31 0.27
#